data_7f2ba3a00e17288157e1de98fa009a11
#
_entry.id   7f2ba3a00e17288157e1de98fa009a11
#
_cell.length_a   1.000
_cell.length_b   1.000
_cell.length_c   1.000
_cell.angle_alpha   90.00
_cell.angle_beta   90.00
_cell.angle_gamma   90.00
#
_symmetry.space_group_name_H-M   'P 1'
#
loop_
_entity.id
_entity.type
_entity.pdbx_description
1 polymer ?
#
loop_
_entity_poly.entity_id
_entity_poly.type
_entity_poly.pdbx_seq_one_letter_code
_entity_poly.pdbx_strand_id
1 'polypeptide(L)'
;MSSSHFQGRGAATLTKAIPYLVMVIAIAALLGFVAMVNAGGYKYPEAMKVDVTDDYHGTTVADPYRWLEDPDADETVAWVTKENEITAQYINSYAGRDKIEKWFTEKWNYPRYSLPNKHGTRYFFTKNDGLQNQSVLYMQKSLDGEATVVIDPNKLSEDGTVALRNQSYSKDGTLFAYGLSSSGSDWQNIHVRDIDKGKDYDEVLEWCKFSSIAWKHDNSGFYYNRFPAEGEVAPEDRNAYNKVYWHKLGTPQTEDVLIYEDPANKEYSFAPVITD
;
A
#
# COMPACT_ATOMS: atom_id res chain seq x y z
N MET A 1 -59.95 76.40 -20.40
CA MET A 1 -59.68 75.41 -19.34
C MET A 1 -59.15 74.17 -20.03
N SER A 2 -57.88 74.00 -20.04
CA SER A 2 -57.19 72.90 -20.75
C SER A 2 -56.25 72.22 -19.71
N SER A 3 -56.52 70.99 -19.33
CA SER A 3 -55.67 70.20 -18.50
C SER A 3 -54.77 69.28 -19.36
N SER A 4 -53.49 69.51 -19.34
CA SER A 4 -52.53 68.71 -20.05
C SER A 4 -52.19 67.46 -19.25
N HIS A 5 -52.34 66.28 -19.92
CA HIS A 5 -51.87 64.99 -19.50
C HIS A 5 -50.37 64.90 -19.73
N PHE A 6 -49.58 64.68 -18.68
CA PHE A 6 -48.20 64.29 -18.76
C PHE A 6 -48.10 62.81 -18.54
N GLN A 7 -47.92 62.04 -19.61
CA GLN A 7 -47.68 60.58 -19.53
C GLN A 7 -46.20 60.32 -19.33
N GLY A 8 -45.87 59.72 -18.16
CA GLY A 8 -44.51 59.24 -17.88
C GLY A 8 -44.14 57.96 -18.66
N ARG A 9 -43.24 58.13 -19.62
CA ARG A 9 -42.64 57.00 -20.37
C ARG A 9 -41.17 56.76 -19.94
N GLY A 10 -40.90 56.55 -18.65
CA GLY A 10 -39.54 56.39 -18.17
C GLY A 10 -39.27 55.18 -17.30
N ALA A 11 -40.30 54.58 -16.70
CA ALA A 11 -40.08 53.55 -15.68
C ALA A 11 -40.07 52.07 -16.19
N ALA A 12 -40.57 51.81 -17.38
CA ALA A 12 -40.72 50.43 -17.87
C ALA A 12 -39.47 49.85 -18.54
N THR A 13 -38.50 50.68 -18.90
CA THR A 13 -37.27 50.24 -19.60
C THR A 13 -36.16 49.85 -18.59
N LEU A 14 -36.12 50.48 -17.42
CA LEU A 14 -35.11 50.14 -16.40
C LEU A 14 -35.36 48.78 -15.70
N THR A 15 -36.60 48.43 -15.48
CA THR A 15 -36.98 47.15 -14.78
C THR A 15 -36.69 45.91 -15.60
N LYS A 16 -36.59 45.99 -16.95
CA LYS A 16 -36.23 44.86 -17.80
C LYS A 16 -34.70 44.69 -17.95
N ALA A 17 -33.89 45.69 -17.68
CA ALA A 17 -32.44 45.62 -17.83
C ALA A 17 -31.73 45.03 -16.61
N ILE A 18 -32.35 45.16 -15.43
CA ILE A 18 -31.77 44.65 -14.15
C ILE A 18 -31.48 43.15 -14.16
N PRO A 19 -32.41 42.23 -14.61
CA PRO A 19 -32.10 40.80 -14.60
C PRO A 19 -30.99 40.42 -15.60
N TYR A 20 -30.86 41.12 -16.70
CA TYR A 20 -29.74 40.90 -17.65
C TYR A 20 -28.40 41.37 -17.10
N LEU A 21 -28.37 42.51 -16.37
CA LEU A 21 -27.18 43.01 -15.74
C LEU A 21 -26.70 42.06 -14.60
N VAL A 22 -27.63 41.53 -13.80
CA VAL A 22 -27.33 40.57 -12.73
C VAL A 22 -26.80 39.27 -13.33
N MET A 23 -27.39 38.77 -14.43
CA MET A 23 -26.96 37.57 -15.13
C MET A 23 -25.56 37.74 -15.74
N VAL A 24 -25.26 38.89 -16.36
CA VAL A 24 -23.92 39.19 -16.92
C VAL A 24 -22.86 39.27 -15.80
N ILE A 25 -23.18 39.90 -14.66
CA ILE A 25 -22.28 39.96 -13.49
C ILE A 25 -22.06 38.56 -12.91
N ALA A 26 -23.10 37.71 -12.81
CA ALA A 26 -22.97 36.35 -12.34
C ALA A 26 -22.13 35.48 -13.27
N ILE A 27 -22.30 35.63 -14.61
CA ILE A 27 -21.48 34.93 -15.61
C ILE A 27 -20.03 35.41 -15.55
N ALA A 28 -19.79 36.72 -15.44
CA ALA A 28 -18.45 37.27 -15.30
C ALA A 28 -17.75 36.83 -14.00
N ALA A 29 -18.51 36.75 -12.88
CA ALA A 29 -18.00 36.22 -11.62
C ALA A 29 -17.67 34.72 -11.71
N LEU A 30 -18.53 33.93 -12.40
CA LEU A 30 -18.28 32.50 -12.63
C LEU A 30 -17.08 32.27 -13.54
N LEU A 31 -16.94 33.02 -14.62
CA LEU A 31 -15.77 32.98 -15.51
C LEU A 31 -14.50 33.45 -14.80
N GLY A 32 -14.59 34.47 -13.96
CA GLY A 32 -13.48 34.94 -13.12
C GLY A 32 -13.06 33.91 -12.08
N PHE A 33 -14.02 33.21 -11.47
CA PHE A 33 -13.76 32.11 -10.55
C PHE A 33 -13.12 30.90 -11.24
N VAL A 34 -13.63 30.52 -12.42
CA VAL A 34 -13.02 29.44 -13.23
C VAL A 34 -11.63 29.85 -13.71
N ALA A 35 -11.39 31.12 -14.06
CA ALA A 35 -10.07 31.60 -14.42
C ALA A 35 -9.12 31.66 -13.20
N MET A 36 -9.61 31.99 -11.99
CA MET A 36 -8.81 31.92 -10.76
C MET A 36 -8.45 30.50 -10.37
N VAL A 37 -9.35 29.52 -10.56
CA VAL A 37 -9.06 28.11 -10.30
C VAL A 37 -8.03 27.57 -11.30
N ASN A 38 -7.99 28.11 -12.53
CA ASN A 38 -6.98 27.74 -13.53
C ASN A 38 -5.71 28.61 -13.52
N ALA A 39 -5.71 29.76 -12.85
CA ALA A 39 -4.58 30.72 -12.85
C ALA A 39 -3.40 30.31 -11.94
N GLY A 40 -3.52 29.20 -11.20
CA GLY A 40 -2.43 28.60 -10.45
C GLY A 40 -1.94 27.30 -11.08
N GLY A 41 -2.09 27.12 -12.38
CA GLY A 41 -1.83 25.87 -13.09
C GLY A 41 -0.40 25.38 -12.92
N TYR A 42 -0.20 24.36 -12.09
CA TYR A 42 1.02 23.57 -12.11
C TYR A 42 1.16 22.95 -13.50
N LYS A 43 2.34 23.07 -14.09
CA LYS A 43 2.63 22.44 -15.36
C LYS A 43 3.05 21.00 -15.08
N TYR A 44 2.13 20.07 -15.24
CA TYR A 44 2.41 18.65 -15.10
C TYR A 44 3.34 18.16 -16.21
N PRO A 45 4.26 17.19 -15.93
CA PRO A 45 5.05 16.54 -16.96
C PRO A 45 4.14 15.80 -17.93
N GLU A 46 4.46 15.91 -19.22
CA GLU A 46 3.77 15.09 -20.21
C GLU A 46 4.20 13.62 -20.05
N ALA A 47 3.21 12.72 -19.97
CA ALA A 47 3.48 11.29 -20.07
C ALA A 47 3.78 10.94 -21.54
N MET A 48 4.88 10.25 -21.77
CA MET A 48 5.24 9.71 -23.08
C MET A 48 4.12 8.79 -23.61
N LYS A 49 3.83 8.87 -24.91
CA LYS A 49 2.90 7.94 -25.56
C LYS A 49 3.68 6.99 -26.44
N VAL A 50 3.40 5.70 -26.31
CA VAL A 50 3.95 4.62 -27.12
C VAL A 50 2.85 4.03 -28.01
N ASP A 51 3.25 3.42 -29.11
CA ASP A 51 2.31 2.77 -30.04
C ASP A 51 2.17 1.28 -29.67
N VAL A 52 1.43 1.03 -28.59
CA VAL A 52 1.11 -0.33 -28.10
C VAL A 52 -0.40 -0.54 -28.21
N THR A 53 -0.79 -1.72 -28.68
CA THR A 53 -2.19 -2.11 -28.81
C THR A 53 -2.39 -3.54 -28.38
N ASP A 54 -3.56 -3.84 -27.80
CA ASP A 54 -4.01 -5.19 -27.48
C ASP A 54 -5.22 -5.57 -28.35
N ASP A 55 -5.38 -6.86 -28.59
CA ASP A 55 -6.58 -7.41 -29.22
C ASP A 55 -7.47 -8.06 -28.16
N TYR A 56 -8.64 -7.49 -27.94
CA TYR A 56 -9.67 -8.05 -27.06
C TYR A 56 -10.80 -8.65 -27.93
N HIS A 57 -10.67 -9.94 -28.23
CA HIS A 57 -11.67 -10.69 -29.01
C HIS A 57 -11.96 -10.08 -30.38
N GLY A 58 -10.93 -9.65 -31.11
CA GLY A 58 -11.03 -9.01 -32.41
C GLY A 58 -11.24 -7.49 -32.39
N THR A 59 -11.18 -6.88 -31.19
CA THR A 59 -11.22 -5.43 -31.03
C THR A 59 -9.86 -4.93 -30.60
N THR A 60 -9.21 -4.12 -31.45
CA THR A 60 -7.93 -3.49 -31.14
C THR A 60 -8.14 -2.32 -30.18
N VAL A 61 -7.47 -2.35 -29.05
CA VAL A 61 -7.48 -1.29 -28.02
C VAL A 61 -6.07 -0.73 -27.86
N ALA A 62 -5.92 0.60 -27.98
CA ALA A 62 -4.63 1.26 -27.81
C ALA A 62 -4.32 1.45 -26.31
N ASP A 63 -3.10 1.13 -25.92
CA ASP A 63 -2.56 1.41 -24.59
C ASP A 63 -1.26 2.22 -24.68
N PRO A 64 -1.37 3.53 -24.89
CA PRO A 64 -0.20 4.38 -25.08
C PRO A 64 0.65 4.57 -23.82
N TYR A 65 0.19 4.08 -22.68
CA TYR A 65 0.85 4.22 -21.36
C TYR A 65 1.31 2.90 -20.77
N ARG A 66 1.38 1.83 -21.55
CA ARG A 66 1.84 0.50 -21.14
C ARG A 66 3.19 0.53 -20.41
N TRP A 67 4.08 1.45 -20.78
CA TRP A 67 5.38 1.63 -20.16
C TRP A 67 5.32 1.98 -18.67
N LEU A 68 4.19 2.50 -18.16
CA LEU A 68 3.98 2.78 -16.72
C LEU A 68 3.69 1.52 -15.89
N GLU A 69 3.46 0.37 -16.51
CA GLU A 69 3.20 -0.88 -15.79
C GLU A 69 4.46 -1.45 -15.11
N ASP A 70 5.64 -1.09 -15.61
CA ASP A 70 6.91 -1.40 -14.95
C ASP A 70 7.31 -0.23 -14.03
N PRO A 71 7.10 -0.37 -12.69
CA PRO A 71 7.41 0.71 -11.74
C PRO A 71 8.91 0.95 -11.57
N ASP A 72 9.75 -0.01 -11.94
CA ASP A 72 11.20 0.03 -11.75
C ASP A 72 11.96 0.47 -13.02
N ALA A 73 11.24 0.63 -14.15
CA ALA A 73 11.83 1.15 -15.38
C ALA A 73 12.30 2.61 -15.20
N ASP A 74 13.48 2.94 -15.74
CA ASP A 74 14.10 4.26 -15.58
C ASP A 74 13.17 5.41 -16.02
N GLU A 75 12.43 5.24 -17.11
CA GLU A 75 11.47 6.23 -17.61
C GLU A 75 10.27 6.43 -16.70
N THR A 76 9.77 5.36 -16.07
CA THR A 76 8.68 5.42 -15.10
C THR A 76 9.14 6.13 -13.83
N VAL A 77 10.29 5.75 -13.29
CA VAL A 77 10.90 6.40 -12.12
C VAL A 77 11.16 7.88 -12.39
N ALA A 78 11.67 8.23 -13.57
CA ALA A 78 11.94 9.63 -13.92
C ALA A 78 10.64 10.46 -14.05
N TRP A 79 9.57 9.88 -14.58
CA TRP A 79 8.27 10.56 -14.68
C TRP A 79 7.63 10.75 -13.31
N VAL A 80 7.59 9.70 -12.48
CA VAL A 80 7.09 9.74 -11.10
C VAL A 80 7.86 10.76 -10.26
N THR A 81 9.18 10.85 -10.43
CA THR A 81 10.02 11.83 -9.72
C THR A 81 9.57 13.26 -10.05
N LYS A 82 9.33 13.59 -11.32
CA LYS A 82 8.84 14.92 -11.74
C LYS A 82 7.44 15.23 -11.21
N GLU A 83 6.54 14.26 -11.17
CA GLU A 83 5.20 14.43 -10.58
C GLU A 83 5.29 14.67 -9.06
N ASN A 84 6.19 13.98 -8.38
CA ASN A 84 6.45 14.18 -6.96
C ASN A 84 7.04 15.56 -6.65
N GLU A 85 7.89 16.11 -7.52
CA GLU A 85 8.41 17.48 -7.39
C GLU A 85 7.28 18.52 -7.40
N ILE A 86 6.31 18.39 -8.30
CA ILE A 86 5.14 19.28 -8.38
C ILE A 86 4.25 19.12 -7.14
N THR A 87 4.00 17.89 -6.73
CA THR A 87 3.24 17.59 -5.53
C THR A 87 3.89 18.21 -4.30
N ALA A 88 5.20 18.04 -4.15
CA ALA A 88 5.97 18.64 -3.07
C ALA A 88 5.93 20.18 -3.12
N GLN A 89 6.06 20.78 -4.30
CA GLN A 89 5.94 22.21 -4.49
C GLN A 89 4.56 22.73 -4.04
N TYR A 90 3.49 22.05 -4.43
CA TYR A 90 2.13 22.40 -4.01
C TYR A 90 1.95 22.30 -2.50
N ILE A 91 2.29 21.17 -1.90
CA ILE A 91 2.12 20.93 -0.46
C ILE A 91 2.97 21.91 0.36
N ASN A 92 4.23 22.14 -0.04
CA ASN A 92 5.15 23.04 0.66
C ASN A 92 4.80 24.53 0.50
N SER A 93 4.00 24.90 -0.50
CA SER A 93 3.53 26.28 -0.68
C SER A 93 2.52 26.72 0.38
N TYR A 94 1.89 25.78 1.09
CA TYR A 94 0.92 26.13 2.12
C TYR A 94 1.58 26.63 3.39
N ALA A 95 1.38 27.90 3.71
CA ALA A 95 2.01 28.57 4.86
C ALA A 95 1.69 27.95 6.24
N GLY A 96 0.62 27.16 6.33
CA GLY A 96 0.23 26.44 7.54
C GLY A 96 0.85 25.05 7.71
N ARG A 97 1.58 24.55 6.71
CA ARG A 97 2.11 23.18 6.66
C ARG A 97 2.93 22.83 7.90
N ASP A 98 3.92 23.64 8.23
CA ASP A 98 4.84 23.35 9.35
C ASP A 98 4.11 23.33 10.70
N LYS A 99 3.09 24.19 10.87
CA LYS A 99 2.25 24.17 12.07
C LYS A 99 1.44 22.91 12.18
N ILE A 100 0.89 22.42 11.07
CA ILE A 100 0.13 21.18 11.00
C ILE A 100 1.05 19.98 11.27
N GLU A 101 2.21 19.93 10.62
CA GLU A 101 3.21 18.87 10.80
C GLU A 101 3.65 18.78 12.27
N LYS A 102 4.00 19.92 12.88
CA LYS A 102 4.37 19.99 14.29
C LYS A 102 3.23 19.48 15.19
N TRP A 103 2.00 19.91 14.93
CA TRP A 103 0.83 19.49 15.71
C TRP A 103 0.58 17.98 15.58
N PHE A 104 0.65 17.43 14.36
CA PHE A 104 0.52 15.97 14.15
C PHE A 104 1.65 15.22 14.83
N THR A 105 2.88 15.65 14.68
CA THR A 105 4.05 15.02 15.32
C THR A 105 3.88 14.96 16.84
N GLU A 106 3.50 16.06 17.49
CA GLU A 106 3.24 16.10 18.92
C GLU A 106 2.09 15.14 19.34
N LYS A 107 1.01 15.08 18.56
CA LYS A 107 -0.14 14.22 18.86
C LYS A 107 0.12 12.76 18.60
N TRP A 108 0.96 12.44 17.62
CA TRP A 108 1.27 11.06 17.21
C TRP A 108 2.42 10.45 17.99
N ASN A 109 3.24 11.26 18.64
CA ASN A 109 4.41 10.85 19.40
C ASN A 109 4.04 10.31 20.80
N TYR A 110 3.43 9.12 20.82
CA TYR A 110 3.15 8.38 22.06
C TYR A 110 3.37 6.87 21.87
N PRO A 111 3.79 6.15 22.91
CA PRO A 111 4.01 4.70 22.79
C PRO A 111 2.71 3.94 22.49
N ARG A 112 2.76 3.05 21.52
CA ARG A 112 1.66 2.16 21.13
C ARG A 112 2.07 0.72 21.27
N TYR A 113 1.19 -0.10 21.83
CA TYR A 113 1.42 -1.52 22.08
C TYR A 113 0.28 -2.34 21.46
N SER A 114 0.61 -3.50 20.90
CA SER A 114 -0.41 -4.53 20.65
C SER A 114 -0.75 -5.29 21.91
N LEU A 115 -1.86 -6.02 21.88
CA LEU A 115 -2.13 -7.01 22.93
C LEU A 115 -1.08 -8.13 22.85
N PRO A 116 -0.58 -8.64 24.01
CA PRO A 116 0.32 -9.79 24.05
C PRO A 116 -0.39 -11.05 23.55
N ASN A 117 0.23 -11.76 22.63
CA ASN A 117 -0.22 -13.06 22.14
C ASN A 117 0.63 -14.17 22.74
N LYS A 118 0.01 -15.20 23.33
CA LYS A 118 0.71 -16.27 24.02
C LYS A 118 0.93 -17.47 23.11
N HIS A 119 2.19 -17.92 23.01
CA HIS A 119 2.60 -19.16 22.35
C HIS A 119 3.53 -19.93 23.29
N GLY A 120 3.13 -21.14 23.68
CA GLY A 120 3.81 -21.90 24.72
C GLY A 120 3.86 -21.12 26.04
N THR A 121 5.07 -20.84 26.52
CA THR A 121 5.34 -20.07 27.74
C THR A 121 5.73 -18.62 27.47
N ARG A 122 5.65 -18.15 26.24
CA ARG A 122 6.10 -16.84 25.78
C ARG A 122 4.94 -15.95 25.38
N TYR A 123 5.12 -14.64 25.54
CA TYR A 123 4.18 -13.60 25.14
C TYR A 123 4.85 -12.70 24.12
N PHE A 124 4.23 -12.57 22.96
CA PHE A 124 4.71 -11.75 21.86
C PHE A 124 3.81 -10.51 21.69
N PHE A 125 4.41 -9.36 21.52
CA PHE A 125 3.69 -8.12 21.28
C PHE A 125 4.52 -7.16 20.44
N THR A 126 3.87 -6.22 19.77
CA THR A 126 4.55 -5.14 19.07
C THR A 126 4.50 -3.86 19.89
N LYS A 127 5.57 -3.08 19.80
CA LYS A 127 5.65 -1.75 20.38
C LYS A 127 6.20 -0.77 19.35
N ASN A 128 5.60 0.42 19.28
CA ASN A 128 6.12 1.56 18.57
C ASN A 128 6.31 2.69 19.59
N ASP A 129 7.50 3.29 19.66
CA ASP A 129 7.79 4.35 20.63
C ASP A 129 7.16 5.70 20.29
N GLY A 130 6.48 5.81 19.16
CA GLY A 130 5.76 6.99 18.71
C GLY A 130 6.01 7.30 17.25
N LEU A 131 7.23 7.68 16.87
CA LEU A 131 7.57 8.13 15.52
C LEU A 131 8.38 7.12 14.70
N GLN A 132 8.57 5.89 15.20
CA GLN A 132 9.20 4.84 14.41
C GLN A 132 8.34 4.49 13.20
N ASN A 133 8.96 4.25 12.02
CA ASN A 133 8.26 3.87 10.80
C ASN A 133 7.50 2.55 10.98
N GLN A 134 8.14 1.57 11.65
CA GLN A 134 7.57 0.25 11.88
C GLN A 134 7.54 -0.06 13.39
N SER A 135 6.55 -0.85 13.81
CA SER A 135 6.52 -1.38 15.17
C SER A 135 7.54 -2.50 15.32
N VAL A 136 8.24 -2.51 16.45
CA VAL A 136 9.22 -3.54 16.81
C VAL A 136 8.49 -4.71 17.49
N LEU A 137 8.83 -5.94 17.12
CA LEU A 137 8.30 -7.15 17.74
C LEU A 137 9.16 -7.53 18.96
N TYR A 138 8.49 -7.71 20.08
CA TYR A 138 9.08 -8.12 21.36
C TYR A 138 8.53 -9.46 21.84
N MET A 139 9.32 -10.12 22.67
CA MET A 139 8.93 -11.30 23.43
C MET A 139 9.25 -11.11 24.91
N GLN A 140 8.40 -11.64 25.79
CA GLN A 140 8.63 -11.75 27.22
C GLN A 140 8.16 -13.11 27.77
N LYS A 141 8.77 -13.59 28.84
CA LYS A 141 8.46 -14.91 29.45
C LYS A 141 7.30 -14.86 30.44
N SER A 142 6.90 -13.68 30.88
CA SER A 142 5.71 -13.42 31.70
C SER A 142 5.16 -12.05 31.37
N LEU A 143 3.92 -11.74 31.71
CA LEU A 143 3.28 -10.45 31.40
C LEU A 143 4.02 -9.25 32.03
N ASP A 144 4.68 -9.46 33.18
CA ASP A 144 5.46 -8.45 33.87
C ASP A 144 6.98 -8.65 33.70
N GLY A 145 7.39 -9.56 32.79
CA GLY A 145 8.79 -9.89 32.54
C GLY A 145 9.48 -8.86 31.67
N GLU A 146 10.81 -8.90 31.70
CA GLU A 146 11.62 -8.09 30.78
C GLU A 146 11.35 -8.48 29.33
N ALA A 147 11.11 -7.48 28.48
CA ALA A 147 10.87 -7.66 27.08
C ALA A 147 12.18 -7.65 26.28
N THR A 148 12.36 -8.65 25.42
CA THR A 148 13.49 -8.76 24.50
C THR A 148 13.02 -8.54 23.07
N VAL A 149 13.84 -7.87 22.25
CA VAL A 149 13.53 -7.66 20.84
C VAL A 149 13.63 -8.99 20.09
N VAL A 150 12.59 -9.37 19.37
CA VAL A 150 12.58 -10.49 18.45
C VAL A 150 13.04 -10.06 17.08
N ILE A 151 12.42 -8.99 16.55
CA ILE A 151 12.80 -8.39 15.27
C ILE A 151 12.45 -6.89 15.27
N ASP A 152 13.36 -6.09 14.74
CA ASP A 152 13.18 -4.65 14.55
C ASP A 152 13.19 -4.33 13.05
N PRO A 153 12.02 -4.18 12.42
CA PRO A 153 11.93 -3.90 10.98
C PRO A 153 12.61 -2.59 10.58
N ASN A 154 12.73 -1.62 11.51
CA ASN A 154 13.40 -0.34 11.23
C ASN A 154 14.90 -0.49 10.97
N LYS A 155 15.49 -1.67 11.23
CA LYS A 155 16.90 -1.98 10.99
C LYS A 155 17.14 -2.84 9.76
N LEU A 156 16.07 -3.23 9.03
CA LEU A 156 16.16 -4.14 7.90
C LEU A 156 16.37 -3.42 6.56
N SER A 157 16.12 -2.11 6.52
CA SER A 157 16.41 -1.26 5.36
C SER A 157 16.79 0.15 5.81
N GLU A 158 17.61 0.83 5.01
CA GLU A 158 18.05 2.21 5.30
C GLU A 158 16.89 3.22 5.20
N ASP A 159 15.96 2.99 4.29
CA ASP A 159 14.79 3.85 4.05
C ASP A 159 13.58 3.54 4.95
N GLY A 160 13.64 2.46 5.74
CA GLY A 160 12.56 2.03 6.63
C GLY A 160 11.30 1.54 5.92
N THR A 161 11.38 1.17 4.64
CA THR A 161 10.23 0.69 3.85
C THR A 161 9.96 -0.80 4.00
N VAL A 162 10.90 -1.57 4.56
CA VAL A 162 10.68 -2.99 4.86
C VAL A 162 9.70 -3.15 6.01
N ALA A 163 8.62 -3.86 5.75
CA ALA A 163 7.55 -4.12 6.70
C ALA A 163 7.44 -5.60 7.06
N LEU A 164 7.22 -5.86 8.36
CA LEU A 164 6.89 -7.18 8.85
C LEU A 164 5.44 -7.51 8.47
N ARG A 165 5.30 -8.55 7.67
CA ARG A 165 4.01 -9.10 7.24
C ARG A 165 3.83 -10.48 7.87
N ASN A 166 2.83 -11.20 7.50
CA ASN A 166 2.60 -12.59 7.87
C ASN A 166 3.41 -13.06 9.10
N GLN A 167 2.78 -13.33 10.21
CA GLN A 167 3.43 -13.72 11.45
C GLN A 167 2.81 -15.02 11.94
N SER A 168 3.62 -16.06 12.06
CA SER A 168 3.16 -17.36 12.54
C SER A 168 4.20 -17.97 13.49
N TYR A 169 3.74 -18.36 14.66
CA TYR A 169 4.59 -18.94 15.71
C TYR A 169 4.34 -20.44 15.79
N SER A 170 5.40 -21.21 16.07
CA SER A 170 5.24 -22.60 16.50
C SER A 170 4.40 -22.68 17.77
N LYS A 171 3.76 -23.84 18.03
CA LYS A 171 2.85 -24.02 19.18
C LYS A 171 3.53 -23.73 20.51
N ASP A 172 4.80 -24.06 20.64
CA ASP A 172 5.64 -23.80 21.84
C ASP A 172 6.30 -22.43 21.87
N GLY A 173 6.17 -21.64 20.79
CA GLY A 173 6.72 -20.30 20.65
C GLY A 173 8.24 -20.26 20.53
N THR A 174 8.90 -21.38 20.15
CA THR A 174 10.36 -21.40 19.96
C THR A 174 10.78 -20.96 18.57
N LEU A 175 9.87 -21.09 17.57
CA LEU A 175 10.10 -20.72 16.19
C LEU A 175 9.11 -19.66 15.73
N PHE A 176 9.55 -18.79 14.84
CA PHE A 176 8.77 -17.70 14.28
C PHE A 176 8.99 -17.62 12.78
N ALA A 177 7.96 -17.91 12.00
CA ALA A 177 7.95 -17.67 10.56
C ALA A 177 7.29 -16.33 10.26
N TYR A 178 7.91 -15.50 9.45
CA TYR A 178 7.46 -14.15 9.17
C TYR A 178 7.77 -13.71 7.75
N GLY A 179 6.86 -12.95 7.16
CA GLY A 179 7.04 -12.35 5.86
C GLY A 179 7.66 -10.96 5.95
N LEU A 180 8.58 -10.65 5.04
CA LEU A 180 9.08 -9.30 4.81
C LEU A 180 8.63 -8.82 3.44
N SER A 181 8.05 -7.63 3.37
CA SER A 181 7.74 -6.94 2.12
C SER A 181 8.45 -5.60 2.07
N SER A 182 8.83 -5.15 0.86
CA SER A 182 9.50 -3.88 0.64
C SER A 182 8.60 -2.90 -0.10
N SER A 183 8.74 -1.61 0.20
CA SER A 183 8.11 -0.50 -0.55
C SER A 183 6.60 -0.63 -0.76
N GLY A 184 5.89 -1.26 0.20
CA GLY A 184 4.44 -1.45 0.12
C GLY A 184 3.97 -2.58 -0.80
N SER A 185 4.88 -3.39 -1.34
CA SER A 185 4.54 -4.55 -2.16
C SER A 185 3.66 -5.55 -1.40
N ASP A 186 2.75 -6.20 -2.11
CA ASP A 186 2.02 -7.37 -1.59
C ASP A 186 2.87 -8.64 -1.61
N TRP A 187 3.91 -8.67 -2.42
CA TRP A 187 4.88 -9.75 -2.44
C TRP A 187 5.76 -9.70 -1.19
N GLN A 188 6.03 -10.86 -0.65
CA GLN A 188 6.82 -11.02 0.55
C GLN A 188 7.71 -12.25 0.46
N ASN A 189 8.83 -12.19 1.14
CA ASN A 189 9.69 -13.34 1.38
C ASN A 189 9.48 -13.83 2.80
N ILE A 190 9.27 -15.14 2.98
CA ILE A 190 9.09 -15.75 4.29
C ILE A 190 10.45 -16.18 4.83
N HIS A 191 10.73 -15.76 6.05
CA HIS A 191 11.91 -16.11 6.83
C HIS A 191 11.50 -16.89 8.07
N VAL A 192 12.41 -17.64 8.65
CA VAL A 192 12.19 -18.38 9.89
C VAL A 192 13.25 -18.00 10.91
N ARG A 193 12.84 -17.66 12.15
CA ARG A 193 13.71 -17.32 13.25
C ARG A 193 13.61 -18.35 14.37
N ASP A 194 14.76 -18.80 14.87
CA ASP A 194 14.91 -19.45 16.17
C ASP A 194 14.90 -18.36 17.25
N ILE A 195 13.83 -18.34 18.06
CA ILE A 195 13.62 -17.30 19.08
C ILE A 195 14.68 -17.37 20.20
N ASP A 196 15.06 -18.58 20.58
CA ASP A 196 16.01 -18.77 21.67
C ASP A 196 17.43 -18.39 21.28
N LYS A 197 17.81 -18.67 20.03
CA LYS A 197 19.12 -18.28 19.48
C LYS A 197 19.14 -16.84 18.98
N GLY A 198 17.97 -16.23 18.73
CA GLY A 198 17.86 -14.90 18.13
C GLY A 198 18.43 -14.84 16.72
N LYS A 199 18.42 -15.95 15.98
CA LYS A 199 19.03 -16.11 14.67
C LYS A 199 18.02 -16.66 13.67
N ASP A 200 18.04 -16.12 12.43
CA ASP A 200 17.27 -16.67 11.35
C ASP A 200 17.95 -17.91 10.75
N TYR A 201 17.13 -18.81 10.24
CA TYR A 201 17.56 -19.90 9.37
C TYR A 201 18.00 -19.32 8.01
N ASP A 202 18.79 -20.07 7.26
CA ASP A 202 19.36 -19.60 6.00
C ASP A 202 18.36 -19.64 4.83
N GLU A 203 17.26 -20.42 4.98
CA GLU A 203 16.21 -20.51 3.96
C GLU A 203 15.36 -19.23 3.86
N VAL A 204 15.01 -18.88 2.62
CA VAL A 204 14.08 -17.80 2.27
C VAL A 204 13.06 -18.37 1.32
N LEU A 205 11.76 -18.21 1.63
CA LEU A 205 10.69 -18.69 0.77
C LEU A 205 10.10 -17.52 -0.01
N GLU A 206 10.23 -17.59 -1.32
CA GLU A 206 9.83 -16.55 -2.27
C GLU A 206 8.46 -16.82 -2.88
N TRP A 207 7.99 -15.89 -3.69
CA TRP A 207 6.72 -15.94 -4.43
C TRP A 207 5.49 -16.05 -3.52
N CYS A 208 5.62 -15.51 -2.33
CA CYS A 208 4.55 -15.46 -1.35
C CYS A 208 3.77 -14.15 -1.47
N LYS A 209 2.45 -14.26 -1.51
CA LYS A 209 1.52 -13.13 -1.55
C LYS A 209 0.22 -13.55 -0.89
N PHE A 210 -0.24 -12.80 0.12
CA PHE A 210 -1.40 -13.17 0.95
C PHE A 210 -1.32 -14.62 1.47
N SER A 211 -0.10 -15.06 1.81
CA SER A 211 0.17 -16.42 2.20
C SER A 211 -0.23 -16.68 3.66
N SER A 212 -0.69 -17.89 3.93
CA SER A 212 -0.89 -18.43 5.28
C SER A 212 0.27 -19.34 5.64
N ILE A 213 0.61 -19.43 6.93
CA ILE A 213 1.67 -20.28 7.46
C ILE A 213 1.07 -21.12 8.59
N ALA A 214 1.11 -22.45 8.47
CA ALA A 214 0.55 -23.38 9.45
C ALA A 214 1.62 -24.38 9.94
N TRP A 215 2.15 -24.15 11.15
CA TRP A 215 3.19 -24.97 11.76
C TRP A 215 2.71 -26.36 12.10
N LYS A 216 3.52 -27.38 11.79
CA LYS A 216 3.33 -28.70 12.41
C LYS A 216 3.61 -28.65 13.91
N HIS A 217 2.88 -29.49 14.66
CA HIS A 217 3.00 -29.52 16.13
C HIS A 217 4.37 -30.00 16.62
N ASP A 218 5.10 -30.75 15.80
CA ASP A 218 6.44 -31.25 16.09
C ASP A 218 7.57 -30.28 15.71
N ASN A 219 7.22 -29.07 15.25
CA ASN A 219 8.16 -28.05 14.79
C ASN A 219 9.08 -28.48 13.63
N SER A 220 8.78 -29.59 12.94
CA SER A 220 9.61 -30.09 11.82
C SER A 220 9.53 -29.20 10.57
N GLY A 221 8.55 -28.29 10.52
CA GLY A 221 8.30 -27.38 9.43
C GLY A 221 6.85 -26.88 9.44
N PHE A 222 6.40 -26.33 8.33
CA PHE A 222 5.07 -25.74 8.21
C PHE A 222 4.51 -25.89 6.80
N TYR A 223 3.20 -25.81 6.67
CA TYR A 223 2.51 -25.64 5.40
C TYR A 223 2.37 -24.15 5.10
N TYR A 224 2.54 -23.80 3.80
CA TYR A 224 2.33 -22.42 3.35
C TYR A 224 1.80 -22.45 1.92
N ASN A 225 1.28 -21.33 1.44
CA ASN A 225 0.86 -21.19 0.06
C ASN A 225 1.70 -20.11 -0.64
N ARG A 226 2.00 -20.38 -1.92
CA ARG A 226 2.69 -19.46 -2.80
C ARG A 226 2.17 -19.51 -4.22
N PHE A 227 2.52 -18.53 -5.00
CA PHE A 227 2.27 -18.47 -6.43
C PHE A 227 3.45 -19.06 -7.22
N PRO A 228 3.28 -19.31 -8.53
CA PRO A 228 4.37 -19.72 -9.41
C PRO A 228 5.52 -18.70 -9.40
N ALA A 229 6.75 -19.19 -9.61
CA ALA A 229 7.90 -18.34 -9.78
C ALA A 229 7.84 -17.55 -11.11
N GLU A 230 8.61 -16.49 -11.20
CA GLU A 230 8.72 -15.71 -12.43
C GLU A 230 9.16 -16.59 -13.59
N GLY A 231 8.42 -16.51 -14.71
CA GLY A 231 8.67 -17.30 -15.91
C GLY A 231 8.07 -18.73 -15.89
N GLU A 232 7.50 -19.20 -14.76
CA GLU A 232 6.79 -20.51 -14.71
C GLU A 232 5.40 -20.43 -15.38
N VAL A 233 4.81 -19.25 -15.46
CA VAL A 233 3.51 -18.99 -16.09
C VAL A 233 3.58 -17.74 -16.96
N ALA A 234 2.55 -17.51 -17.79
CA ALA A 234 2.44 -16.28 -18.57
C ALA A 234 2.30 -15.05 -17.62
N PRO A 235 2.80 -13.86 -18.02
CA PRO A 235 2.78 -12.65 -17.17
C PRO A 235 1.39 -12.30 -16.62
N GLU A 236 0.33 -12.50 -17.41
CA GLU A 236 -1.05 -12.28 -17.01
C GLU A 236 -1.53 -13.24 -15.91
N ASP A 237 -0.88 -14.38 -15.76
CA ASP A 237 -1.19 -15.43 -14.78
C ASP A 237 -0.32 -15.35 -13.51
N ARG A 238 0.54 -14.33 -13.37
CA ARG A 238 1.43 -14.17 -12.21
C ARG A 238 0.72 -14.19 -10.84
N ASN A 239 -0.57 -13.86 -10.82
CA ASN A 239 -1.42 -13.89 -9.62
C ASN A 239 -2.43 -15.07 -9.64
N ALA A 240 -2.22 -16.07 -10.48
CA ALA A 240 -3.02 -17.28 -10.60
C ALA A 240 -2.23 -18.52 -10.16
N TYR A 241 -2.88 -19.67 -10.13
CA TYR A 241 -2.27 -20.96 -9.78
C TYR A 241 -1.61 -21.00 -8.40
N ASN A 242 -2.25 -20.40 -7.40
CA ASN A 242 -1.82 -20.50 -6.02
C ASN A 242 -1.78 -21.98 -5.59
N LYS A 243 -0.73 -22.40 -4.85
CA LYS A 243 -0.50 -23.79 -4.45
C LYS A 243 -0.10 -23.87 -3.00
N VAL A 244 -0.41 -24.98 -2.35
CA VAL A 244 0.02 -25.27 -0.97
C VAL A 244 1.23 -26.20 -0.99
N TYR A 245 2.23 -25.84 -0.23
CA TYR A 245 3.47 -26.60 -0.06
C TYR A 245 3.71 -26.96 1.40
N TRP A 246 4.43 -28.05 1.61
CA TRP A 246 5.07 -28.41 2.86
C TRP A 246 6.53 -28.00 2.80
N HIS A 247 6.94 -27.12 3.69
CA HIS A 247 8.32 -26.73 3.88
C HIS A 247 8.91 -27.42 5.10
N LYS A 248 10.02 -28.15 4.93
CA LYS A 248 10.79 -28.74 6.02
C LYS A 248 11.82 -27.73 6.52
N LEU A 249 11.80 -27.46 7.81
CA LEU A 249 12.70 -26.50 8.43
C LEU A 249 14.19 -26.86 8.17
N GLY A 250 14.98 -25.87 7.77
CA GLY A 250 16.40 -26.01 7.49
C GLY A 250 16.73 -26.60 6.12
N THR A 251 15.75 -26.66 5.20
CA THR A 251 16.00 -27.07 3.81
C THR A 251 15.71 -25.92 2.83
N PRO A 252 16.31 -25.92 1.63
CA PRO A 252 16.00 -24.90 0.64
C PRO A 252 14.59 -25.07 0.07
N GLN A 253 13.94 -23.99 -0.36
CA GLN A 253 12.60 -23.97 -0.95
C GLN A 253 12.43 -24.94 -2.13
N THR A 254 13.49 -25.24 -2.86
CA THR A 254 13.49 -26.20 -3.98
C THR A 254 13.19 -27.65 -3.57
N GLU A 255 13.30 -27.96 -2.28
CA GLU A 255 12.97 -29.28 -1.70
C GLU A 255 11.51 -29.34 -1.18
N ASP A 256 10.75 -28.24 -1.31
CA ASP A 256 9.37 -28.19 -0.82
C ASP A 256 8.47 -29.16 -1.55
N VAL A 257 7.63 -29.84 -0.79
CA VAL A 257 6.69 -30.83 -1.31
C VAL A 257 5.36 -30.17 -1.63
N LEU A 258 4.92 -30.28 -2.89
CA LEU A 258 3.58 -29.84 -3.29
C LEU A 258 2.54 -30.72 -2.58
N ILE A 259 1.62 -30.07 -1.86
CA ILE A 259 0.54 -30.73 -1.12
C ILE A 259 -0.80 -30.60 -1.83
N TYR A 260 -1.08 -29.44 -2.39
CA TYR A 260 -2.34 -29.18 -3.05
C TYR A 260 -2.24 -28.12 -4.13
N GLU A 261 -2.90 -28.38 -5.26
CA GLU A 261 -3.14 -27.43 -6.34
C GLU A 261 -4.49 -27.71 -7.01
N ASP A 262 -5.06 -26.72 -7.68
CA ASP A 262 -6.25 -26.89 -8.53
C ASP A 262 -6.06 -26.15 -9.86
N PRO A 263 -5.43 -26.81 -10.85
CA PRO A 263 -5.17 -26.20 -12.15
C PRO A 263 -6.42 -25.86 -12.96
N ALA A 264 -7.56 -26.51 -12.65
CA ALA A 264 -8.84 -26.23 -13.34
C ALA A 264 -9.45 -24.90 -12.91
N ASN A 265 -9.11 -24.42 -11.72
CA ASN A 265 -9.61 -23.18 -11.13
C ASN A 265 -8.43 -22.27 -10.74
N LYS A 266 -7.69 -21.80 -11.75
CA LYS A 266 -6.43 -21.05 -11.56
C LYS A 266 -6.54 -19.81 -10.69
N GLU A 267 -7.74 -19.22 -10.58
CA GLU A 267 -8.00 -18.02 -9.77
C GLU A 267 -8.21 -18.31 -8.27
N TYR A 268 -8.25 -19.60 -7.87
CA TYR A 268 -8.43 -19.94 -6.46
C TYR A 268 -7.13 -19.74 -5.68
N SER A 269 -7.29 -19.24 -4.45
CA SER A 269 -6.22 -19.16 -3.46
C SER A 269 -6.52 -20.07 -2.29
N PHE A 270 -5.48 -20.65 -1.72
CA PHE A 270 -5.58 -21.63 -0.65
C PHE A 270 -4.88 -21.14 0.61
N ALA A 271 -5.44 -21.45 1.76
CA ALA A 271 -4.88 -21.10 3.06
C ALA A 271 -4.77 -22.38 3.92
N PRO A 272 -3.56 -22.93 4.10
CA PRO A 272 -3.39 -24.12 4.95
C PRO A 272 -3.67 -23.79 6.42
N VAL A 273 -4.31 -24.73 7.11
CA VAL A 273 -4.60 -24.66 8.55
C VAL A 273 -4.27 -26.00 9.17
N ILE A 274 -3.70 -26.01 10.37
CA ILE A 274 -3.55 -27.22 11.18
C ILE A 274 -4.58 -27.16 12.31
N THR A 275 -5.32 -28.24 12.46
CA THR A 275 -6.24 -28.47 13.59
C THR A 275 -5.51 -29.09 14.75
N ASP A 276 -5.97 -28.83 15.98
CA ASP A 276 -5.45 -29.44 17.21
C ASP A 276 -5.65 -30.94 17.28
#